data_bf25dd5a177207b5399210aa8de2eb5d
#
_entry.id   bf25dd5a177207b5399210aa8de2eb5d
#
_cell.length_a   1.000
_cell.length_b   1.000
_cell.length_c   1.000
_cell.angle_alpha   90.00
_cell.angle_beta   90.00
_cell.angle_gamma   90.00
#
_symmetry.space_group_name_H-M   'P 1'
#
loop_
_entity.id
_entity.type
_entity.pdbx_description
1 polymer ?
#
loop_
_entity_poly.entity_id
_entity_poly.type
_entity_poly.pdbx_seq_one_letter_code
_entity_poly.pdbx_strand_id
1 'polypeptide(L)'
;MTSWYSMPTARDWTCPPSPGDAHAFHQSLPGYSPTPLVPVPELATELGVGRLLVKDESSRLGLPAFKVLGASWACRQVLRERPGAMLVTATDGNHGRAVARMAAHFGVAATVFVPEVMLPQTAARITAEGAKVVWVDGGYDDAVRWAAAFAADQPGRALVQDTAWAGYEQVPAWIVQGYQTLLDEIDTQLGGAPDLVTVPVGVGSLAEAVIRHYRHPGAAHPSVLSVEPDTAACVLASLAAARPIKVPTAATVMAGLNCGTVSRSAWPVLRAGCDAAVAVSDQDALRAVADLGRLGVSSGLAGRPPWPGREAP
;
A
#
# COMPACT_ATOMS: atom_id res chain seq x y z
N MET A 1 -2.40 -3.02 -25.39
CA MET A 1 -1.49 -3.44 -24.29
C MET A 1 -2.00 -4.76 -23.74
N THR A 2 -1.11 -5.63 -23.28
CA THR A 2 -1.50 -6.88 -22.58
C THR A 2 -2.26 -6.51 -21.33
N SER A 3 -3.49 -7.01 -21.15
CA SER A 3 -4.32 -6.70 -19.99
C SER A 3 -4.04 -7.63 -18.79
N TRP A 4 -3.27 -8.68 -18.97
CA TRP A 4 -2.90 -9.62 -17.95
C TRP A 4 -1.58 -10.35 -18.25
N TYR A 5 -0.94 -10.90 -17.20
CA TYR A 5 0.28 -11.69 -17.23
C TYR A 5 0.11 -12.89 -16.32
N SER A 6 0.75 -14.02 -16.63
CA SER A 6 0.73 -15.22 -15.81
C SER A 6 2.07 -15.94 -15.82
N MET A 7 2.54 -16.35 -14.65
CA MET A 7 3.73 -17.16 -14.42
C MET A 7 3.47 -18.14 -13.26
N PRO A 8 2.73 -19.23 -13.48
CA PRO A 8 2.34 -20.16 -12.42
C PRO A 8 3.52 -20.78 -11.64
N THR A 9 4.71 -20.84 -12.23
CA THR A 9 5.94 -21.32 -11.59
C THR A 9 6.50 -20.34 -10.53
N ALA A 10 5.97 -19.13 -10.43
CA ALA A 10 6.37 -18.17 -9.41
C ALA A 10 6.12 -18.66 -7.97
N ARG A 11 5.14 -19.56 -7.78
CA ARG A 11 4.88 -20.17 -6.48
C ARG A 11 5.99 -21.11 -5.99
N ASP A 12 6.84 -21.60 -6.87
CA ASP A 12 7.98 -22.47 -6.54
C ASP A 12 9.19 -21.67 -6.02
N TRP A 13 9.19 -20.36 -6.25
CA TRP A 13 10.23 -19.49 -5.73
C TRP A 13 10.08 -19.29 -4.22
N THR A 14 11.20 -19.27 -3.51
CA THR A 14 11.23 -19.05 -2.05
C THR A 14 12.18 -17.92 -1.68
N CYS A 15 11.91 -17.27 -0.57
CA CYS A 15 12.76 -16.22 0.00
C CYS A 15 12.79 -16.36 1.54
N PRO A 16 13.79 -15.77 2.22
CA PRO A 16 13.77 -15.68 3.67
C PRO A 16 12.52 -14.94 4.18
N PRO A 17 11.99 -15.34 5.35
CA PRO A 17 10.88 -14.60 5.97
C PRO A 17 11.27 -13.15 6.23
N SER A 18 10.27 -12.26 6.27
CA SER A 18 10.50 -10.86 6.64
C SER A 18 11.05 -10.78 8.07
N PRO A 19 12.17 -10.08 8.29
CA PRO A 19 12.73 -9.93 9.63
C PRO A 19 11.91 -8.91 10.44
N GLY A 20 12.00 -9.02 11.77
CA GLY A 20 11.46 -8.03 12.69
C GLY A 20 10.16 -8.48 13.38
N ASP A 21 9.76 -7.72 14.38
CA ASP A 21 8.58 -7.96 15.23
C ASP A 21 7.63 -6.75 15.14
N ALA A 22 7.19 -6.47 13.92
CA ALA A 22 6.26 -5.38 13.68
C ALA A 22 4.89 -5.66 14.33
N HIS A 23 4.47 -6.92 14.38
CA HIS A 23 3.19 -7.29 14.95
C HIS A 23 3.13 -7.00 16.46
N ALA A 24 4.12 -7.43 17.25
CA ALA A 24 4.16 -7.11 18.69
C ALA A 24 4.22 -5.59 18.92
N PHE A 25 4.94 -4.84 18.09
CA PHE A 25 4.90 -3.38 18.17
C PHE A 25 3.51 -2.84 17.90
N HIS A 26 2.83 -3.28 16.85
CA HIS A 26 1.48 -2.80 16.54
C HIS A 26 0.49 -3.13 17.65
N GLN A 27 0.59 -4.32 18.26
CA GLN A 27 -0.23 -4.70 19.42
C GLN A 27 -0.02 -3.76 20.62
N SER A 28 1.13 -3.10 20.73
CA SER A 28 1.39 -2.12 21.79
C SER A 28 0.83 -0.72 21.50
N LEU A 29 0.39 -0.44 20.27
CA LEU A 29 -0.16 0.87 19.91
C LEU A 29 -1.57 1.07 20.47
N PRO A 30 -1.90 2.26 21.00
CA PRO A 30 -3.26 2.58 21.42
C PRO A 30 -4.29 2.36 20.32
N GLY A 31 -5.37 1.65 20.62
CA GLY A 31 -6.44 1.38 19.67
C GLY A 31 -6.14 0.28 18.64
N TYR A 32 -5.05 -0.47 18.82
CA TYR A 32 -4.83 -1.65 17.98
C TYR A 32 -5.90 -2.71 18.24
N SER A 33 -6.42 -3.24 17.16
CA SER A 33 -7.17 -4.49 17.11
C SER A 33 -7.01 -5.12 15.73
N PRO A 34 -7.02 -6.45 15.60
CA PRO A 34 -7.07 -7.08 14.29
C PRO A 34 -8.29 -6.59 13.51
N THR A 35 -8.08 -6.21 12.25
CA THR A 35 -9.21 -5.82 11.39
C THR A 35 -9.97 -7.06 10.90
N PRO A 36 -11.26 -6.95 10.54
CA PRO A 36 -12.05 -8.11 10.14
C PRO A 36 -11.55 -8.77 8.86
N LEU A 37 -11.63 -10.10 8.82
CA LEU A 37 -11.59 -10.90 7.60
C LEU A 37 -13.04 -11.28 7.26
N VAL A 38 -13.67 -10.55 6.36
CA VAL A 38 -15.10 -10.59 6.10
C VAL A 38 -15.43 -11.63 5.02
N PRO A 39 -16.25 -12.65 5.29
CA PRO A 39 -16.72 -13.57 4.26
C PRO A 39 -17.75 -12.89 3.33
N VAL A 40 -17.68 -13.19 2.03
CA VAL A 40 -18.59 -12.67 1.00
C VAL A 40 -19.15 -13.85 0.18
N PRO A 41 -20.07 -14.63 0.74
CA PRO A 41 -20.54 -15.88 0.14
C PRO A 41 -21.30 -15.67 -1.17
N GLU A 42 -21.98 -14.55 -1.35
CA GLU A 42 -22.70 -14.22 -2.58
C GLU A 42 -21.73 -14.09 -3.75
N LEU A 43 -20.64 -13.34 -3.57
CA LEU A 43 -19.58 -13.22 -4.59
C LEU A 43 -18.81 -14.52 -4.78
N ALA A 44 -18.61 -15.32 -3.73
CA ALA A 44 -18.00 -16.64 -3.87
C ALA A 44 -18.84 -17.54 -4.80
N THR A 45 -20.17 -17.51 -4.63
CA THR A 45 -21.11 -18.26 -5.50
C THR A 45 -21.08 -17.75 -6.94
N GLU A 46 -21.11 -16.44 -7.14
CA GLU A 46 -21.06 -15.81 -8.46
C GLU A 46 -19.76 -16.17 -9.22
N LEU A 47 -18.63 -16.17 -8.51
CA LEU A 47 -17.33 -16.48 -9.07
C LEU A 47 -17.03 -18.00 -9.15
N GLY A 48 -17.91 -18.85 -8.63
CA GLY A 48 -17.75 -20.31 -8.63
C GLY A 48 -16.58 -20.78 -7.76
N VAL A 49 -16.26 -20.05 -6.67
CA VAL A 49 -15.20 -20.41 -5.71
C VAL A 49 -15.80 -20.84 -4.39
N GLY A 50 -15.09 -21.68 -3.62
CA GLY A 50 -15.61 -22.21 -2.37
C GLY A 50 -15.77 -21.15 -1.29
N ARG A 51 -14.86 -20.21 -1.17
CA ARG A 51 -14.87 -19.08 -0.20
C ARG A 51 -14.24 -17.85 -0.83
N LEU A 52 -14.85 -16.69 -0.56
CA LEU A 52 -14.25 -15.38 -0.82
C LEU A 52 -14.24 -14.58 0.47
N LEU A 53 -13.10 -14.02 0.82
CA LEU A 53 -12.88 -13.28 2.06
C LEU A 53 -12.22 -11.95 1.72
N VAL A 54 -12.65 -10.88 2.39
CA VAL A 54 -12.07 -9.54 2.25
C VAL A 54 -11.46 -9.12 3.57
N LYS A 55 -10.16 -8.81 3.58
CA LYS A 55 -9.49 -8.17 4.71
C LYS A 55 -9.86 -6.69 4.73
N ASP A 56 -10.75 -6.30 5.63
CA ASP A 56 -11.27 -4.95 5.69
C ASP A 56 -10.36 -4.03 6.49
N GLU A 57 -9.53 -3.27 5.79
CA GLU A 57 -8.59 -2.30 6.35
C GLU A 57 -9.16 -0.87 6.45
N SER A 58 -10.48 -0.70 6.35
CA SER A 58 -11.13 0.62 6.36
C SER A 58 -11.05 1.36 7.69
N SER A 59 -10.62 0.69 8.78
CA SER A 59 -10.57 1.25 10.13
C SER A 59 -9.29 0.90 10.90
N ARG A 60 -8.18 0.64 10.21
CA ARG A 60 -6.90 0.28 10.83
C ARG A 60 -6.36 1.39 11.73
N LEU A 61 -6.26 1.16 13.05
CA LEU A 61 -5.77 2.14 14.03
C LEU A 61 -6.47 3.53 13.89
N GLY A 62 -7.77 3.52 13.57
CA GLY A 62 -8.57 4.73 13.35
C GLY A 62 -8.26 5.48 12.04
N LEU A 63 -7.53 4.87 11.11
CA LEU A 63 -7.26 5.39 9.77
C LEU A 63 -7.92 4.50 8.69
N PRO A 64 -8.28 5.08 7.53
CA PRO A 64 -9.09 4.38 6.52
C PRO A 64 -8.27 3.48 5.58
N ALA A 65 -7.09 3.01 5.99
CA ALA A 65 -6.25 2.15 5.17
C ALA A 65 -5.13 1.46 5.97
N PHE A 66 -4.63 0.36 5.45
CA PHE A 66 -3.51 -0.44 5.99
C PHE A 66 -2.16 0.32 6.08
N LYS A 67 -2.01 1.45 5.39
CA LYS A 67 -0.74 2.20 5.28
C LYS A 67 -0.11 2.54 6.63
N VAL A 68 -0.92 2.67 7.67
CA VAL A 68 -0.41 2.97 9.02
C VAL A 68 0.44 1.83 9.59
N LEU A 69 0.25 0.59 9.18
CA LEU A 69 1.09 -0.54 9.63
C LEU A 69 2.54 -0.34 9.15
N GLY A 70 2.73 -0.13 7.86
CA GLY A 70 4.07 0.14 7.31
C GLY A 70 4.67 1.44 7.85
N ALA A 71 3.88 2.51 7.85
CA ALA A 71 4.35 3.83 8.30
C ALA A 71 4.76 3.83 9.77
N SER A 72 3.98 3.21 10.66
CA SER A 72 4.27 3.19 12.10
C SER A 72 5.56 2.44 12.42
N TRP A 73 5.74 1.26 11.81
CA TRP A 73 6.96 0.49 11.98
C TRP A 73 8.19 1.25 11.46
N ALA A 74 8.11 1.81 10.25
CA ALA A 74 9.19 2.60 9.68
C ALA A 74 9.52 3.85 10.51
N CYS A 75 8.50 4.61 10.95
CA CYS A 75 8.69 5.77 11.83
C CYS A 75 9.41 5.38 13.12
N ARG A 76 8.99 4.27 13.77
CA ARG A 76 9.66 3.74 14.96
C ARG A 76 11.13 3.42 14.69
N GLN A 77 11.45 2.73 13.61
CA GLN A 77 12.83 2.38 13.28
C GLN A 77 13.68 3.61 12.98
N VAL A 78 13.15 4.53 12.19
CA VAL A 78 13.80 5.82 11.89
C VAL A 78 14.11 6.60 13.16
N LEU A 79 13.15 6.69 14.09
CA LEU A 79 13.32 7.44 15.34
C LEU A 79 14.22 6.73 16.35
N ARG A 80 14.40 5.41 16.24
CA ARG A 80 15.44 4.68 17.01
C ARG A 80 16.85 5.02 16.53
N GLU A 81 17.05 5.19 15.22
CA GLU A 81 18.33 5.58 14.62
C GLU A 81 18.60 7.09 14.74
N ARG A 82 17.52 7.90 14.66
CA ARG A 82 17.58 9.37 14.66
C ARG A 82 16.58 9.94 15.67
N PRO A 83 16.86 9.88 16.98
CA PRO A 83 15.95 10.37 18.01
C PRO A 83 15.60 11.85 17.81
N GLY A 84 14.31 12.18 17.87
CA GLY A 84 13.81 13.54 17.74
C GLY A 84 13.79 14.11 16.31
N ALA A 85 14.16 13.32 15.29
CA ALA A 85 14.13 13.80 13.91
C ALA A 85 12.71 14.15 13.45
N MET A 86 12.56 15.26 12.72
CA MET A 86 11.35 15.60 11.99
C MET A 86 11.10 14.56 10.89
N LEU A 87 9.92 13.97 10.85
CA LEU A 87 9.54 13.03 9.80
C LEU A 87 9.10 13.79 8.54
N VAL A 88 9.58 13.35 7.39
CA VAL A 88 9.30 13.96 6.08
C VAL A 88 8.78 12.89 5.14
N THR A 89 7.73 13.18 4.39
CA THR A 89 7.22 12.28 3.35
C THR A 89 6.53 13.05 2.22
N ALA A 90 6.33 12.38 1.09
CA ALA A 90 5.39 12.80 0.05
C ALA A 90 4.24 11.80 -0.06
N THR A 91 3.05 12.26 -0.48
CA THR A 91 1.88 11.39 -0.51
C THR A 91 0.78 11.87 -1.44
N ASP A 92 -0.03 10.91 -1.92
CA ASP A 92 -1.35 11.15 -2.50
C ASP A 92 -2.50 10.99 -1.48
N GLY A 93 -2.19 10.72 -0.19
CA GLY A 93 -3.21 10.65 0.87
C GLY A 93 -2.84 9.79 2.07
N ASN A 94 -3.11 8.48 2.01
CA ASN A 94 -3.09 7.59 3.19
C ASN A 94 -1.71 7.41 3.83
N HIS A 95 -0.63 7.38 3.04
CA HIS A 95 0.73 7.23 3.58
C HIS A 95 1.13 8.47 4.39
N GLY A 96 0.96 9.66 3.84
CA GLY A 96 1.28 10.90 4.55
C GLY A 96 0.43 11.11 5.79
N ARG A 97 -0.86 10.75 5.74
CA ARG A 97 -1.72 10.78 6.91
C ARG A 97 -1.23 9.83 8.01
N ALA A 98 -0.79 8.64 7.64
CA ALA A 98 -0.22 7.66 8.58
C ALA A 98 1.09 8.16 9.21
N VAL A 99 2.01 8.74 8.41
CA VAL A 99 3.26 9.34 8.92
C VAL A 99 2.95 10.51 9.86
N ALA A 100 2.00 11.39 9.52
CA ALA A 100 1.57 12.50 10.35
C ALA A 100 1.03 12.02 11.71
N ARG A 101 0.12 11.00 11.72
CA ARG A 101 -0.41 10.39 12.93
C ARG A 101 0.71 9.82 13.81
N MET A 102 1.69 9.15 13.21
CA MET A 102 2.79 8.55 13.95
C MET A 102 3.78 9.58 14.45
N ALA A 103 4.01 10.68 13.73
CA ALA A 103 4.80 11.79 14.24
C ALA A 103 4.18 12.41 15.51
N ALA A 104 2.86 12.64 15.49
CA ALA A 104 2.14 13.11 16.67
C ALA A 104 2.21 12.10 17.83
N HIS A 105 2.07 10.78 17.55
CA HIS A 105 2.20 9.72 18.55
C HIS A 105 3.59 9.69 19.21
N PHE A 106 4.66 9.89 18.43
CA PHE A 106 6.03 9.90 18.94
C PHE A 106 6.48 11.29 19.45
N GLY A 107 5.63 12.32 19.40
CA GLY A 107 5.94 13.66 19.86
C GLY A 107 6.98 14.39 19.01
N VAL A 108 7.07 14.10 17.71
CA VAL A 108 7.96 14.76 16.77
C VAL A 108 7.20 15.51 15.67
N ALA A 109 7.84 16.48 15.05
CA ALA A 109 7.25 17.22 13.93
C ALA A 109 7.17 16.35 12.66
N ALA A 110 6.19 16.65 11.80
CA ALA A 110 6.10 16.10 10.45
C ALA A 110 5.89 17.18 9.39
N THR A 111 6.53 16.99 8.23
CA THR A 111 6.27 17.76 7.01
C THR A 111 5.89 16.80 5.88
N VAL A 112 4.74 17.06 5.25
CA VAL A 112 4.18 16.21 4.20
C VAL A 112 4.06 17.01 2.92
N PHE A 113 4.78 16.58 1.89
CA PHE A 113 4.73 17.16 0.56
C PHE A 113 3.59 16.52 -0.24
N VAL A 114 2.78 17.35 -0.88
CA VAL A 114 1.61 16.92 -1.65
C VAL A 114 1.62 17.53 -3.04
N PRO A 115 1.24 16.78 -4.09
CA PRO A 115 1.17 17.31 -5.44
C PRO A 115 0.02 18.31 -5.59
N GLU A 116 0.14 19.25 -6.51
CA GLU A 116 -0.87 20.29 -6.79
C GLU A 116 -2.25 19.71 -7.09
N VAL A 117 -2.30 18.54 -7.71
CA VAL A 117 -3.56 17.85 -8.05
C VAL A 117 -4.26 17.20 -6.85
N MET A 118 -3.65 17.20 -5.67
CA MET A 118 -4.28 16.65 -4.47
C MET A 118 -5.51 17.49 -4.09
N LEU A 119 -6.57 16.80 -3.64
CA LEU A 119 -7.76 17.50 -3.17
C LEU A 119 -7.51 18.21 -1.83
N PRO A 120 -7.96 19.47 -1.67
CA PRO A 120 -7.80 20.23 -0.43
C PRO A 120 -8.31 19.50 0.82
N GLN A 121 -9.40 18.73 0.68
CA GLN A 121 -9.95 17.93 1.78
C GLN A 121 -9.02 16.81 2.24
N THR A 122 -8.25 16.21 1.33
CA THR A 122 -7.24 15.18 1.67
C THR A 122 -6.07 15.82 2.41
N ALA A 123 -5.58 16.97 1.94
CA ALA A 123 -4.55 17.75 2.63
C ALA A 123 -5.00 18.19 4.02
N ALA A 124 -6.26 18.65 4.16
CA ALA A 124 -6.83 19.04 5.46
C ALA A 124 -6.85 17.88 6.47
N ARG A 125 -7.12 16.63 6.02
CA ARG A 125 -7.04 15.45 6.88
C ARG A 125 -5.62 15.16 7.37
N ILE A 126 -4.60 15.42 6.55
CA ILE A 126 -3.20 15.29 6.94
C ILE A 126 -2.82 16.37 7.95
N THR A 127 -3.24 17.61 7.72
CA THR A 127 -3.04 18.72 8.67
C THR A 127 -3.73 18.45 10.01
N ALA A 128 -4.92 17.85 10.00
CA ALA A 128 -5.64 17.47 11.22
C ALA A 128 -4.91 16.42 12.07
N GLU A 129 -4.00 15.64 11.48
CA GLU A 129 -3.09 14.73 12.21
C GLU A 129 -1.88 15.47 12.83
N GLY A 130 -1.76 16.79 12.64
CA GLY A 130 -0.70 17.62 13.21
C GLY A 130 0.50 17.89 12.31
N ALA A 131 0.51 17.44 11.05
CA ALA A 131 1.62 17.68 10.12
C ALA A 131 1.50 19.03 9.40
N LYS A 132 2.66 19.62 9.06
CA LYS A 132 2.76 20.71 8.10
C LYS A 132 2.61 20.13 6.68
N VAL A 133 1.63 20.61 5.93
CA VAL A 133 1.46 20.26 4.51
C VAL A 133 2.17 21.31 3.64
N VAL A 134 2.93 20.84 2.65
CA VAL A 134 3.62 21.67 1.65
C VAL A 134 3.14 21.24 0.26
N TRP A 135 2.50 22.16 -0.45
CA TRP A 135 2.06 21.96 -1.83
C TRP A 135 3.23 22.11 -2.78
N VAL A 136 3.33 21.21 -3.74
CA VAL A 136 4.38 21.16 -4.74
C VAL A 136 3.76 21.27 -6.12
N ASP A 137 4.30 22.19 -6.91
CA ASP A 137 4.01 22.32 -8.34
C ASP A 137 4.41 21.02 -9.06
N GLY A 138 3.46 20.39 -9.74
CA GLY A 138 3.69 19.13 -10.47
C GLY A 138 2.99 17.92 -9.84
N GLY A 139 3.45 16.72 -10.25
CA GLY A 139 2.84 15.45 -9.88
C GLY A 139 3.43 14.81 -8.62
N TYR A 140 3.00 13.57 -8.37
CA TYR A 140 3.48 12.78 -7.22
C TYR A 140 5.01 12.60 -7.21
N ASP A 141 5.62 12.28 -8.37
CA ASP A 141 7.08 12.10 -8.47
C ASP A 141 7.83 13.40 -8.13
N ASP A 142 7.25 14.57 -8.41
CA ASP A 142 7.81 15.88 -8.04
C ASP A 142 7.76 16.05 -6.52
N ALA A 143 6.63 15.76 -5.91
CA ALA A 143 6.47 15.82 -4.46
C ALA A 143 7.48 14.90 -3.74
N VAL A 144 7.72 13.67 -4.27
CA VAL A 144 8.73 12.74 -3.73
C VAL A 144 10.13 13.35 -3.83
N ARG A 145 10.50 13.96 -4.97
CA ARG A 145 11.80 14.61 -5.13
C ARG A 145 12.01 15.78 -4.15
N TRP A 146 10.98 16.61 -3.98
CA TRP A 146 11.00 17.72 -3.01
C TRP A 146 11.13 17.23 -1.58
N ALA A 147 10.38 16.20 -1.19
CA ALA A 147 10.47 15.60 0.14
C ALA A 147 11.88 15.04 0.41
N ALA A 148 12.45 14.32 -0.56
CA ALA A 148 13.77 13.75 -0.44
C ALA A 148 14.86 14.85 -0.31
N ALA A 149 14.82 15.88 -1.16
CA ALA A 149 15.74 17.02 -1.09
C ALA A 149 15.61 17.76 0.25
N PHE A 150 14.39 18.03 0.71
CA PHE A 150 14.14 18.70 1.98
C PHE A 150 14.63 17.87 3.18
N ALA A 151 14.48 16.54 3.14
CA ALA A 151 15.01 15.68 4.20
C ALA A 151 16.53 15.62 4.22
N ALA A 152 17.19 15.66 3.05
CA ALA A 152 18.64 15.62 2.91
C ALA A 152 19.34 16.92 3.30
N ASP A 153 18.64 18.06 3.23
CA ASP A 153 19.18 19.40 3.51
C ASP A 153 19.60 19.60 4.99
N GLN A 154 19.03 18.85 5.94
CA GLN A 154 19.36 18.99 7.36
C GLN A 154 19.38 17.63 8.09
N PRO A 155 20.42 17.39 8.95
CA PRO A 155 20.55 16.14 9.69
C PRO A 155 19.37 15.82 10.63
N GLY A 156 18.65 16.86 11.11
CA GLY A 156 17.46 16.70 11.98
C GLY A 156 16.19 16.28 11.26
N ARG A 157 16.23 15.96 9.96
CA ARG A 157 15.09 15.52 9.15
C ARG A 157 15.31 14.10 8.67
N ALA A 158 14.25 13.31 8.63
CA ALA A 158 14.28 11.92 8.17
C ALA A 158 13.13 11.65 7.18
N LEU A 159 13.48 11.19 5.99
CA LEU A 159 12.51 10.79 4.97
C LEU A 159 11.88 9.43 5.36
N VAL A 160 10.54 9.35 5.26
CA VAL A 160 9.75 8.12 5.44
C VAL A 160 8.86 7.94 4.21
N GLN A 161 9.46 7.44 3.13
CA GLN A 161 8.78 7.23 1.84
C GLN A 161 8.59 5.75 1.56
N ASP A 162 7.47 5.38 0.95
CA ASP A 162 7.05 3.99 0.72
C ASP A 162 7.49 3.41 -0.64
N THR A 163 8.30 4.14 -1.39
CA THR A 163 8.95 3.66 -2.63
C THR A 163 10.46 3.71 -2.50
N ALA A 164 11.15 2.70 -3.04
CA ALA A 164 12.60 2.57 -2.99
C ALA A 164 13.27 3.02 -4.29
N TRP A 165 14.45 3.64 -4.15
CA TRP A 165 15.38 3.94 -5.23
C TRP A 165 16.82 3.68 -4.78
N ALA A 166 17.80 3.83 -5.69
CA ALA A 166 19.21 3.61 -5.37
C ALA A 166 19.68 4.50 -4.21
N GLY A 167 20.15 3.88 -3.12
CA GLY A 167 20.58 4.57 -1.89
C GLY A 167 19.44 4.88 -0.90
N TYR A 168 18.19 4.51 -1.23
CA TYR A 168 17.06 4.65 -0.32
C TYR A 168 16.21 3.37 -0.33
N GLU A 169 16.71 2.30 0.25
CA GLU A 169 16.05 0.99 0.31
C GLU A 169 15.64 0.59 1.74
N GLN A 170 16.32 1.10 2.77
CA GLN A 170 16.14 0.67 4.16
C GLN A 170 14.76 1.02 4.72
N VAL A 171 14.32 2.27 4.55
CA VAL A 171 13.02 2.72 5.06
C VAL A 171 11.86 2.04 4.33
N PRO A 172 11.86 1.92 2.99
CA PRO A 172 10.88 1.11 2.28
C PRO A 172 10.84 -0.36 2.74
N ALA A 173 12.00 -0.96 3.06
CA ALA A 173 12.05 -2.32 3.60
C ALA A 173 11.36 -2.41 4.98
N TRP A 174 11.51 -1.42 5.86
CA TRP A 174 10.77 -1.36 7.12
C TRP A 174 9.26 -1.19 6.91
N ILE A 175 8.85 -0.42 5.90
CA ILE A 175 7.42 -0.29 5.55
C ILE A 175 6.85 -1.65 5.12
N VAL A 176 7.56 -2.40 4.28
CA VAL A 176 7.17 -3.77 3.87
C VAL A 176 7.08 -4.70 5.08
N GLN A 177 8.05 -4.64 6.01
CA GLN A 177 8.00 -5.40 7.27
C GLN A 177 6.78 -5.06 8.12
N GLY A 178 6.40 -3.79 8.19
CA GLY A 178 5.21 -3.35 8.92
C GLY A 178 3.91 -3.96 8.38
N TYR A 179 3.82 -4.23 7.10
CA TYR A 179 2.65 -4.89 6.50
C TYR A 179 2.50 -6.36 6.88
N GLN A 180 3.55 -6.98 7.46
CA GLN A 180 3.49 -8.37 7.92
C GLN A 180 2.35 -8.61 8.91
N THR A 181 2.05 -7.64 9.77
CA THR A 181 0.95 -7.72 10.74
C THR A 181 -0.41 -8.04 10.10
N LEU A 182 -0.70 -7.44 8.95
CA LEU A 182 -1.93 -7.72 8.20
C LEU A 182 -2.01 -9.20 7.80
N LEU A 183 -0.89 -9.77 7.40
CA LEU A 183 -0.81 -11.14 6.91
C LEU A 183 -0.87 -12.15 8.06
N ASP A 184 -0.20 -11.87 9.17
CA ASP A 184 -0.28 -12.67 10.40
C ASP A 184 -1.72 -12.72 10.94
N GLU A 185 -2.44 -11.60 10.86
CA GLU A 185 -3.85 -11.55 11.20
C GLU A 185 -4.72 -12.39 10.25
N ILE A 186 -4.47 -12.33 8.93
CA ILE A 186 -5.17 -13.15 7.93
C ILE A 186 -4.99 -14.63 8.25
N ASP A 187 -3.77 -15.09 8.47
CA ASP A 187 -3.47 -16.50 8.76
C ASP A 187 -4.18 -16.97 10.02
N THR A 188 -4.16 -16.12 11.08
CA THR A 188 -4.85 -16.42 12.34
C THR A 188 -6.37 -16.51 12.15
N GLN A 189 -6.96 -15.60 11.39
CA GLN A 189 -8.42 -15.51 11.18
C GLN A 189 -8.93 -16.56 10.17
N LEU A 190 -8.10 -16.92 9.19
CA LEU A 190 -8.45 -17.90 8.17
C LEU A 190 -8.49 -19.33 8.71
N GLY A 191 -7.63 -19.64 9.68
CA GLY A 191 -7.47 -20.99 10.23
C GLY A 191 -6.93 -22.01 9.23
N GLY A 192 -6.21 -21.54 8.21
CA GLY A 192 -5.65 -22.35 7.13
C GLY A 192 -5.02 -21.44 6.07
N ALA A 193 -4.65 -22.01 4.94
CA ALA A 193 -4.04 -21.27 3.84
C ALA A 193 -5.08 -20.88 2.77
N PRO A 194 -4.97 -19.69 2.15
CA PRO A 194 -5.75 -19.38 0.95
C PRO A 194 -5.18 -20.11 -0.27
N ASP A 195 -6.02 -20.36 -1.28
CA ASP A 195 -5.55 -20.85 -2.60
C ASP A 195 -5.06 -19.69 -3.48
N LEU A 196 -5.67 -18.52 -3.31
CA LEU A 196 -5.39 -17.30 -4.06
C LEU A 196 -5.43 -16.08 -3.14
N VAL A 197 -4.43 -15.21 -3.27
CA VAL A 197 -4.41 -13.87 -2.66
C VAL A 197 -4.41 -12.83 -3.77
N THR A 198 -5.45 -11.99 -3.81
CA THR A 198 -5.49 -10.80 -4.69
C THR A 198 -5.02 -9.58 -3.92
N VAL A 199 -4.10 -8.82 -4.51
CA VAL A 199 -3.52 -7.64 -3.87
C VAL A 199 -3.56 -6.42 -4.79
N PRO A 200 -4.09 -5.27 -4.32
CA PRO A 200 -4.03 -4.02 -5.07
C PRO A 200 -2.60 -3.48 -5.08
N VAL A 201 -2.15 -3.02 -6.24
CA VAL A 201 -0.74 -2.63 -6.45
C VAL A 201 -0.63 -1.23 -7.04
N GLY A 202 0.19 -0.39 -6.39
CA GLY A 202 0.77 0.82 -6.94
C GLY A 202 2.27 0.59 -7.19
N VAL A 203 3.15 1.04 -6.28
CA VAL A 203 4.61 0.80 -6.41
C VAL A 203 5.04 -0.64 -6.09
N GLY A 204 4.15 -1.47 -5.52
CA GLY A 204 4.40 -2.88 -5.24
C GLY A 204 4.76 -3.25 -3.79
N SER A 205 4.85 -2.30 -2.86
CA SER A 205 5.30 -2.57 -1.48
C SER A 205 4.37 -3.52 -0.70
N LEU A 206 3.03 -3.43 -0.87
CA LEU A 206 2.11 -4.38 -0.25
C LEU A 206 2.25 -5.78 -0.90
N ALA A 207 2.34 -5.84 -2.22
CA ALA A 207 2.52 -7.11 -2.93
C ALA A 207 3.88 -7.75 -2.57
N GLU A 208 4.94 -6.96 -2.37
CA GLU A 208 6.21 -7.46 -1.84
C GLU A 208 6.02 -8.12 -0.47
N ALA A 209 5.26 -7.50 0.44
CA ALA A 209 4.99 -8.08 1.75
C ALA A 209 4.20 -9.40 1.64
N VAL A 210 3.15 -9.43 0.82
CA VAL A 210 2.33 -10.64 0.55
C VAL A 210 3.19 -11.76 0.00
N ILE A 211 4.01 -11.48 -1.01
CA ILE A 211 4.86 -12.49 -1.63
C ILE A 211 5.89 -13.00 -0.63
N ARG A 212 6.58 -12.14 0.11
CA ARG A 212 7.55 -12.55 1.13
C ARG A 212 6.91 -13.43 2.20
N HIS A 213 5.69 -13.10 2.61
CA HIS A 213 4.96 -13.88 3.60
C HIS A 213 4.62 -15.29 3.09
N TYR A 214 4.12 -15.41 1.86
CA TYR A 214 3.67 -16.69 1.32
C TYR A 214 4.74 -17.44 0.50
N ARG A 215 5.97 -16.94 0.42
CA ARG A 215 7.09 -17.56 -0.31
C ARG A 215 8.27 -17.91 0.61
N HIS A 216 8.10 -17.86 1.94
CA HIS A 216 9.15 -18.39 2.81
C HIS A 216 9.07 -19.92 2.90
N PRO A 217 10.18 -20.62 3.19
CA PRO A 217 10.15 -22.07 3.38
C PRO A 217 9.14 -22.50 4.45
N GLY A 218 8.25 -23.42 4.12
CA GLY A 218 7.18 -23.88 5.01
C GLY A 218 5.87 -23.11 4.94
N ALA A 219 5.79 -22.05 4.14
CA ALA A 219 4.53 -21.38 3.85
C ALA A 219 3.63 -22.22 2.92
N ALA A 220 2.36 -21.81 2.81
CA ALA A 220 1.37 -22.54 2.03
C ALA A 220 1.44 -22.32 0.50
N HIS A 221 2.20 -21.33 0.05
CA HIS A 221 2.41 -20.99 -1.36
C HIS A 221 1.13 -20.80 -2.20
N PRO A 222 0.15 -19.96 -1.77
CA PRO A 222 -1.02 -19.64 -2.58
C PRO A 222 -0.61 -18.93 -3.88
N SER A 223 -1.49 -18.93 -4.87
CA SER A 223 -1.33 -18.04 -6.02
C SER A 223 -1.43 -16.58 -5.58
N VAL A 224 -0.57 -15.70 -6.11
CA VAL A 224 -0.61 -14.26 -5.85
C VAL A 224 -0.93 -13.52 -7.14
N LEU A 225 -2.05 -12.78 -7.13
CA LEU A 225 -2.52 -11.95 -8.24
C LEU A 225 -2.38 -10.47 -7.87
N SER A 226 -1.56 -9.73 -8.61
CA SER A 226 -1.52 -8.27 -8.52
C SER A 226 -2.59 -7.62 -9.38
N VAL A 227 -3.26 -6.58 -8.84
CA VAL A 227 -4.32 -5.84 -9.52
C VAL A 227 -3.94 -4.36 -9.55
N GLU A 228 -3.90 -3.76 -10.75
CA GLU A 228 -3.48 -2.38 -10.98
C GLU A 228 -4.56 -1.60 -11.78
N PRO A 229 -4.60 -0.25 -11.69
CA PRO A 229 -5.34 0.56 -12.65
C PRO A 229 -4.78 0.39 -14.07
N ASP A 230 -5.63 0.27 -15.07
CA ASP A 230 -5.21 0.21 -16.47
C ASP A 230 -4.47 1.47 -16.94
N THR A 231 -4.71 2.59 -16.27
CA THR A 231 -4.03 3.88 -16.48
C THR A 231 -2.65 3.98 -15.84
N ALA A 232 -2.24 2.99 -15.01
CA ALA A 232 -0.98 3.02 -14.26
C ALA A 232 -0.45 1.61 -13.95
N ALA A 233 -0.54 0.68 -14.90
CA ALA A 233 -0.18 -0.73 -14.72
C ALA A 233 1.34 -0.97 -14.88
N CYS A 234 2.16 -0.39 -13.98
CA CYS A 234 3.61 -0.44 -14.08
C CYS A 234 4.19 -1.82 -13.74
N VAL A 235 3.58 -2.57 -12.81
CA VAL A 235 4.03 -3.91 -12.45
C VAL A 235 3.69 -4.90 -13.56
N LEU A 236 2.48 -4.89 -14.09
CA LEU A 236 2.07 -5.71 -15.23
C LEU A 236 3.00 -5.48 -16.44
N ALA A 237 3.24 -4.22 -16.80
CA ALA A 237 4.14 -3.88 -17.91
C ALA A 237 5.58 -4.37 -17.65
N SER A 238 6.06 -4.25 -16.41
CA SER A 238 7.40 -4.69 -16.02
C SER A 238 7.53 -6.21 -16.04
N LEU A 239 6.52 -6.94 -15.54
CA LEU A 239 6.48 -8.41 -15.57
C LEU A 239 6.47 -8.92 -17.01
N ALA A 240 5.61 -8.37 -17.88
CA ALA A 240 5.55 -8.72 -19.29
C ALA A 240 6.88 -8.47 -20.05
N ALA A 241 7.60 -7.41 -19.67
CA ALA A 241 8.89 -7.04 -20.24
C ALA A 241 10.10 -7.72 -19.56
N ALA A 242 9.88 -8.45 -18.45
CA ALA A 242 10.93 -9.03 -17.59
C ALA A 242 11.98 -8.02 -17.07
N ARG A 243 11.65 -6.73 -17.06
CA ARG A 243 12.48 -5.62 -16.55
C ARG A 243 11.60 -4.45 -16.09
N PRO A 244 12.07 -3.58 -15.17
CA PRO A 244 11.31 -2.40 -14.80
C PRO A 244 10.95 -1.54 -16.01
N ILE A 245 9.67 -1.18 -16.12
CA ILE A 245 9.15 -0.29 -17.14
C ILE A 245 8.48 0.91 -16.44
N LYS A 246 8.85 2.12 -16.85
CA LYS A 246 8.10 3.32 -16.50
C LYS A 246 6.94 3.45 -17.49
N VAL A 247 5.72 3.53 -16.97
CA VAL A 247 4.52 3.77 -17.77
C VAL A 247 4.03 5.21 -17.57
N PRO A 248 3.42 5.83 -18.60
CA PRO A 248 2.68 7.06 -18.39
C PRO A 248 1.48 6.78 -17.49
N THR A 249 1.14 7.74 -16.63
CA THR A 249 -0.03 7.67 -15.76
C THR A 249 -1.09 8.67 -16.19
N ALA A 250 -2.35 8.33 -15.97
CA ALA A 250 -3.48 9.23 -16.17
C ALA A 250 -4.34 9.28 -14.91
N ALA A 251 -5.31 10.21 -14.87
CA ALA A 251 -6.23 10.28 -13.74
C ALA A 251 -7.01 8.96 -13.58
N THR A 252 -7.14 8.49 -12.36
CA THR A 252 -7.91 7.29 -12.00
C THR A 252 -8.62 7.50 -10.67
N VAL A 253 -9.76 6.82 -10.50
CA VAL A 253 -10.47 6.77 -9.21
C VAL A 253 -9.65 6.01 -8.14
N MET A 254 -8.72 5.17 -8.56
CA MET A 254 -7.80 4.42 -7.71
C MET A 254 -6.52 5.22 -7.39
N ALA A 255 -6.68 6.48 -6.95
CA ALA A 255 -5.59 7.46 -6.80
C ALA A 255 -4.38 6.92 -6.01
N GLY A 256 -4.58 6.15 -4.95
CA GLY A 256 -3.49 5.54 -4.15
C GLY A 256 -2.72 4.43 -4.86
N LEU A 257 -3.14 4.01 -6.06
CA LEU A 257 -2.47 3.03 -6.92
C LEU A 257 -1.89 3.67 -8.20
N ASN A 258 -2.04 4.99 -8.37
CA ASN A 258 -1.62 5.72 -9.56
C ASN A 258 -0.10 5.92 -9.61
N CYS A 259 0.64 4.85 -9.86
CA CYS A 259 2.09 4.82 -9.82
C CYS A 259 2.68 4.41 -11.18
N GLY A 260 3.54 5.26 -11.74
CA GLY A 260 4.16 4.99 -13.05
C GLY A 260 5.40 4.11 -13.02
N THR A 261 5.90 3.74 -11.82
CA THR A 261 7.15 2.97 -11.69
C THR A 261 7.07 2.03 -10.49
N VAL A 262 7.51 0.79 -10.69
CA VAL A 262 7.64 -0.20 -9.61
C VAL A 262 8.78 0.19 -8.66
N SER A 263 8.58 0.00 -7.35
CA SER A 263 9.61 0.22 -6.34
C SER A 263 10.82 -0.70 -6.59
N ARG A 264 12.03 -0.12 -6.44
CA ARG A 264 13.27 -0.85 -6.68
C ARG A 264 13.41 -2.11 -5.81
N SER A 265 13.00 -2.04 -4.54
CA SER A 265 13.04 -3.19 -3.62
C SER A 265 11.98 -4.25 -3.96
N ALA A 266 10.80 -3.82 -4.40
CA ALA A 266 9.69 -4.72 -4.72
C ALA A 266 9.94 -5.51 -6.02
N TRP A 267 10.61 -4.91 -7.01
CA TRP A 267 10.77 -5.51 -8.32
C TRP A 267 11.35 -6.95 -8.32
N PRO A 268 12.48 -7.25 -7.66
CA PRO A 268 13.03 -8.60 -7.65
C PRO A 268 12.06 -9.64 -7.08
N VAL A 269 11.29 -9.26 -6.06
CA VAL A 269 10.33 -10.13 -5.37
C VAL A 269 9.09 -10.35 -6.24
N LEU A 270 8.54 -9.29 -6.83
CA LEU A 270 7.41 -9.36 -7.75
C LEU A 270 7.74 -10.21 -8.97
N ARG A 271 8.90 -9.97 -9.59
CA ARG A 271 9.37 -10.74 -10.74
C ARG A 271 9.50 -12.23 -10.45
N ALA A 272 9.95 -12.59 -9.25
CA ALA A 272 10.21 -13.99 -8.91
C ALA A 272 8.98 -14.71 -8.33
N GLY A 273 8.13 -14.01 -7.57
CA GLY A 273 7.11 -14.64 -6.73
C GLY A 273 5.65 -14.27 -7.04
N CYS A 274 5.37 -13.39 -8.02
CA CYS A 274 4.01 -13.02 -8.43
C CYS A 274 3.52 -13.97 -9.53
N ASP A 275 2.44 -14.73 -9.28
CA ASP A 275 1.91 -15.71 -10.24
C ASP A 275 1.15 -15.07 -11.39
N ALA A 276 0.47 -13.95 -11.14
CA ALA A 276 -0.31 -13.26 -12.16
C ALA A 276 -0.44 -11.77 -11.85
N ALA A 277 -0.66 -10.99 -12.91
CA ALA A 277 -0.95 -9.57 -12.83
C ALA A 277 -2.08 -9.22 -13.81
N VAL A 278 -2.97 -8.30 -13.39
CA VAL A 278 -4.09 -7.82 -14.20
C VAL A 278 -4.26 -6.33 -14.05
N ALA A 279 -4.62 -5.67 -15.15
CA ALA A 279 -5.04 -4.27 -15.14
C ALA A 279 -6.58 -4.20 -15.23
N VAL A 280 -7.18 -3.34 -14.40
CA VAL A 280 -8.64 -3.13 -14.32
C VAL A 280 -8.99 -1.67 -14.60
N SER A 281 -10.16 -1.45 -15.20
CA SER A 281 -10.64 -0.10 -15.47
C SER A 281 -11.24 0.57 -14.23
N ASP A 282 -11.33 1.90 -14.25
CA ASP A 282 -12.06 2.67 -13.24
C ASP A 282 -13.52 2.20 -13.11
N GLN A 283 -14.14 1.81 -14.22
CA GLN A 283 -15.52 1.33 -14.21
C GLN A 283 -15.66 0.00 -13.47
N ASP A 284 -14.71 -0.93 -13.66
CA ASP A 284 -14.71 -2.21 -12.94
C ASP A 284 -14.47 -2.00 -11.44
N ALA A 285 -13.54 -1.10 -11.08
CA ALA A 285 -13.30 -0.75 -9.70
C ALA A 285 -14.52 -0.12 -9.02
N LEU A 286 -15.23 0.78 -9.70
CA LEU A 286 -16.46 1.41 -9.19
C LEU A 286 -17.59 0.38 -8.99
N ARG A 287 -17.74 -0.57 -9.93
CA ARG A 287 -18.71 -1.67 -9.80
C ARG A 287 -18.37 -2.54 -8.59
N ALA A 288 -17.13 -2.97 -8.46
CA ALA A 288 -16.68 -3.79 -7.34
C ALA A 288 -16.92 -3.12 -5.98
N VAL A 289 -16.67 -1.80 -5.87
CA VAL A 289 -16.98 -1.03 -4.65
C VAL A 289 -18.48 -1.00 -4.37
N ALA A 290 -19.32 -0.82 -5.39
CA ALA A 290 -20.76 -0.83 -5.22
C ALA A 290 -21.27 -2.21 -4.80
N ASP A 291 -20.73 -3.28 -5.38
CA ASP A 291 -21.10 -4.66 -5.07
C ASP A 291 -20.71 -5.03 -3.63
N LEU A 292 -19.47 -4.74 -3.24
CA LEU A 292 -18.99 -4.94 -1.86
C LEU A 292 -19.81 -4.12 -0.86
N GLY A 293 -20.14 -2.87 -1.19
CA GLY A 293 -20.95 -2.00 -0.34
C GLY A 293 -22.37 -2.55 -0.10
N ARG A 294 -22.99 -3.16 -1.12
CA ARG A 294 -24.29 -3.84 -0.96
C ARG A 294 -24.21 -5.06 -0.06
N LEU A 295 -23.05 -5.69 0.01
CA LEU A 295 -22.76 -6.86 0.84
C LEU A 295 -22.20 -6.49 2.23
N GLY A 296 -22.24 -5.19 2.60
CA GLY A 296 -21.82 -4.71 3.90
C GLY A 296 -20.31 -4.56 4.08
N VAL A 297 -19.52 -4.72 3.01
CA VAL A 297 -18.06 -4.52 3.05
C VAL A 297 -17.73 -3.09 2.63
N SER A 298 -17.18 -2.31 3.58
CA SER A 298 -16.71 -0.96 3.29
C SER A 298 -15.38 -1.03 2.55
N SER A 299 -15.41 -0.84 1.24
CA SER A 299 -14.19 -0.73 0.43
C SER A 299 -13.99 0.69 -0.09
N GLY A 300 -12.82 1.26 0.18
CA GLY A 300 -12.41 2.54 -0.41
C GLY A 300 -11.72 2.30 -1.75
N LEU A 301 -12.01 3.14 -2.75
CA LEU A 301 -11.13 3.32 -3.88
C LEU A 301 -9.89 4.04 -3.33
N ALA A 302 -8.85 3.31 -2.98
CA ALA A 302 -7.53 3.72 -2.51
C ALA A 302 -7.36 5.23 -2.18
N GLY A 303 -8.12 5.75 -1.19
CA GLY A 303 -8.00 7.13 -0.73
C GLY A 303 -8.93 8.16 -1.35
N ARG A 304 -10.02 7.76 -1.99
CA ARG A 304 -10.96 8.65 -2.66
C ARG A 304 -11.53 9.76 -1.78
N PRO A 305 -11.49 11.03 -2.27
CA PRO A 305 -12.52 12.02 -2.01
C PRO A 305 -13.74 11.79 -2.93
N PRO A 306 -14.94 12.20 -2.53
CA PRO A 306 -16.08 12.18 -3.44
C PRO A 306 -15.79 13.05 -4.67
N TRP A 307 -16.01 12.51 -5.85
CA TRP A 307 -16.04 13.27 -7.09
C TRP A 307 -17.10 14.38 -6.94
N PRO A 308 -16.76 15.67 -7.19
CA PRO A 308 -17.79 16.72 -7.22
C PRO A 308 -18.60 16.54 -8.50
N GLY A 309 -19.87 16.18 -8.35
CA GLY A 309 -20.86 16.26 -9.40
C GLY A 309 -21.08 15.00 -10.24
N ARG A 310 -21.92 14.14 -9.69
CA ARG A 310 -23.17 13.64 -10.36
C ARG A 310 -24.05 13.10 -9.23
N GLU A 311 -25.12 13.81 -8.95
CA GLU A 311 -26.28 13.22 -8.30
C GLU A 311 -26.70 12.04 -9.16
N ALA A 312 -26.90 10.88 -8.53
CA ALA A 312 -27.48 9.74 -9.18
C ALA A 312 -28.92 10.07 -9.55
N PRO A 313 -29.44 9.59 -10.69
CA PRO A 313 -30.82 9.75 -11.05
C PRO A 313 -31.75 9.00 -10.08
#